data_0871ae1f235ef623cb8c61335b82a2c9
#
_entry.id   0871ae1f235ef623cb8c61335b82a2c9
#
_cell.length_a   1.000
_cell.length_b   1.000
_cell.length_c   1.000
_cell.angle_alpha   90.00
_cell.angle_beta   90.00
_cell.angle_gamma   90.00
#
_symmetry.space_group_name_H-M   'P 1'
#
loop_
_entity.id
_entity.type
_entity.pdbx_description
1 polymer ?
#
loop_
_entity_poly.entity_id
_entity_poly.type
_entity_poly.pdbx_seq_one_letter_code
_entity_poly.pdbx_strand_id
1 'polypeptide(L)'
;MSIVFTKEGFRRLLPAWAILGVSVAAAVAIAWGSHAYLQKENRDGMVSKRQLADAQARVAAARRERDDLKASSALFEDLVKRGILNEESRIDLVERLDRLKARHRLISLDYEIQPQRALPLAGGRTFNAIDILGSRVKIRAQALHEGDALAFLEDLAMPPRGFNPINRCTLRRVESGAISATAPRVEADCTLDWVSLRDKRGNRAG
;
A
#
# COMPACT_ATOMS: atom_id res chain seq x y z
N MET A 1 90.40 15.82 -23.10
CA MET A 1 89.70 14.65 -23.62
C MET A 1 89.59 13.63 -22.50
N SER A 2 88.46 13.31 -22.04
CA SER A 2 88.14 12.59 -20.81
C SER A 2 88.53 11.12 -20.94
N ILE A 3 89.45 10.63 -20.09
CA ILE A 3 89.91 9.27 -19.91
C ILE A 3 88.80 8.21 -19.77
N VAL A 4 87.55 8.67 -19.64
CA VAL A 4 86.34 7.84 -19.40
C VAL A 4 85.93 7.04 -20.66
N PHE A 5 86.35 7.45 -21.85
CA PHE A 5 85.99 6.80 -23.14
C PHE A 5 87.03 5.89 -23.74
N THR A 6 88.09 5.57 -23.00
CA THR A 6 89.14 4.56 -23.42
C THR A 6 88.72 3.18 -22.93
N LYS A 7 88.98 2.13 -23.72
CA LYS A 7 88.67 0.72 -23.40
C LYS A 7 89.18 0.27 -22.03
N GLU A 8 90.34 0.79 -21.58
CA GLU A 8 90.92 0.48 -20.30
C GLU A 8 90.20 1.21 -19.13
N GLY A 9 89.78 2.45 -19.31
CA GLY A 9 88.98 3.22 -18.33
C GLY A 9 87.63 2.59 -18.09
N PHE A 10 86.98 2.14 -19.13
CA PHE A 10 85.71 1.45 -19.04
C PHE A 10 85.75 0.14 -18.23
N ARG A 11 86.82 -0.61 -18.43
CA ARG A 11 87.03 -1.89 -17.73
C ARG A 11 87.28 -1.72 -16.22
N ARG A 12 87.92 -0.61 -15.77
CA ARG A 12 88.09 -0.28 -14.33
C ARG A 12 86.79 0.25 -13.72
N LEU A 13 85.89 0.83 -14.49
CA LEU A 13 84.56 1.34 -14.01
C LEU A 13 83.51 0.27 -14.09
N LEU A 14 83.71 -0.87 -14.72
CA LEU A 14 82.79 -1.97 -14.87
C LEU A 14 82.13 -2.42 -13.55
N PRO A 15 82.85 -2.60 -12.43
CA PRO A 15 82.23 -2.96 -11.17
C PRO A 15 81.36 -1.87 -10.58
N ALA A 16 81.68 -0.58 -10.79
CA ALA A 16 80.92 0.53 -10.30
C ALA A 16 79.56 0.63 -11.11
N TRP A 17 79.64 0.39 -12.44
CA TRP A 17 78.44 0.31 -13.25
C TRP A 17 77.51 -0.88 -12.95
N ALA A 18 78.11 -2.03 -12.60
CA ALA A 18 77.42 -3.21 -12.16
C ALA A 18 76.67 -2.96 -10.82
N ILE A 19 77.32 -2.32 -9.86
CA ILE A 19 76.69 -1.94 -8.58
C ILE A 19 75.54 -0.94 -8.82
N LEU A 20 75.76 0.07 -9.67
CA LEU A 20 74.70 1.05 -10.00
C LEU A 20 73.53 0.39 -10.73
N GLY A 21 73.73 -0.51 -11.66
CA GLY A 21 72.71 -1.27 -12.34
C GLY A 21 71.90 -2.13 -11.37
N VAL A 22 72.53 -2.83 -10.43
CA VAL A 22 71.85 -3.65 -9.42
C VAL A 22 71.04 -2.77 -8.45
N SER A 23 71.62 -1.63 -8.02
CA SER A 23 70.88 -0.73 -7.11
C SER A 23 69.62 -0.11 -7.79
N VAL A 24 69.72 0.27 -9.05
CA VAL A 24 68.55 0.77 -9.82
C VAL A 24 67.54 -0.34 -10.02
N ALA A 25 67.96 -1.56 -10.37
CA ALA A 25 67.02 -2.70 -10.51
C ALA A 25 66.37 -3.05 -9.20
N ALA A 26 67.04 -3.01 -8.08
CA ALA A 26 66.47 -3.23 -6.75
C ALA A 26 65.46 -2.13 -6.38
N ALA A 27 65.80 -0.87 -6.65
CA ALA A 27 64.89 0.25 -6.40
C ALA A 27 63.58 0.14 -7.24
N VAL A 28 63.68 -0.22 -8.51
CA VAL A 28 62.52 -0.45 -9.38
C VAL A 28 61.69 -1.64 -8.90
N ALA A 29 62.30 -2.73 -8.49
CA ALA A 29 61.59 -3.90 -7.99
C ALA A 29 60.83 -3.58 -6.69
N ILE A 30 61.42 -2.82 -5.77
CA ILE A 30 60.77 -2.37 -4.53
C ILE A 30 59.61 -1.42 -4.85
N ALA A 31 59.80 -0.45 -5.73
CA ALA A 31 58.74 0.49 -6.13
C ALA A 31 57.56 -0.23 -6.78
N TRP A 32 57.84 -1.19 -7.64
CA TRP A 32 56.78 -1.97 -8.34
C TRP A 32 56.05 -2.91 -7.37
N GLY A 33 56.78 -3.58 -6.47
CA GLY A 33 56.21 -4.44 -5.44
C GLY A 33 55.32 -3.67 -4.46
N SER A 34 55.78 -2.49 -4.02
CA SER A 34 54.97 -1.65 -3.13
C SER A 34 53.74 -1.09 -3.82
N HIS A 35 53.82 -0.73 -5.10
CA HIS A 35 52.65 -0.26 -5.86
C HIS A 35 51.62 -1.39 -6.09
N ALA A 36 52.08 -2.59 -6.41
CA ALA A 36 51.19 -3.75 -6.55
C ALA A 36 50.51 -4.13 -5.22
N TYR A 37 51.24 -4.04 -4.10
CA TYR A 37 50.69 -4.28 -2.77
C TYR A 37 49.60 -3.26 -2.40
N LEU A 38 49.88 -1.96 -2.60
CA LEU A 38 48.90 -0.90 -2.33
C LEU A 38 47.66 -1.02 -3.21
N GLN A 39 47.82 -1.42 -4.47
CA GLN A 39 46.65 -1.66 -5.34
C GLN A 39 45.75 -2.81 -4.86
N LYS A 40 46.38 -3.88 -4.36
CA LYS A 40 45.67 -5.02 -3.80
C LYS A 40 44.85 -4.61 -2.56
N GLU A 41 45.51 -3.94 -1.59
CA GLU A 41 44.86 -3.42 -0.38
C GLU A 41 43.68 -2.50 -0.69
N ASN A 42 43.87 -1.59 -1.65
CA ASN A 42 42.78 -0.70 -2.08
C ASN A 42 41.62 -1.46 -2.71
N ARG A 43 41.89 -2.51 -3.51
CA ARG A 43 40.81 -3.35 -4.08
C ARG A 43 40.06 -4.12 -2.99
N ASP A 44 40.76 -4.74 -2.08
CA ASP A 44 40.17 -5.52 -0.99
C ASP A 44 39.36 -4.61 -0.05
N GLY A 45 39.87 -3.40 0.23
CA GLY A 45 39.14 -2.39 0.97
C GLY A 45 37.86 -1.91 0.26
N MET A 46 37.88 -1.76 -1.09
CA MET A 46 36.67 -1.41 -1.86
C MET A 46 35.65 -2.55 -1.89
N VAL A 47 36.11 -3.81 -1.99
CA VAL A 47 35.20 -4.98 -1.95
C VAL A 47 34.51 -5.06 -0.59
N SER A 48 35.27 -4.92 0.50
CA SER A 48 34.74 -4.95 1.87
C SER A 48 33.71 -3.81 2.11
N LYS A 49 34.01 -2.61 1.62
CA LYS A 49 33.06 -1.47 1.70
C LYS A 49 31.76 -1.73 0.90
N ARG A 50 31.88 -2.33 -0.29
CA ARG A 50 30.71 -2.72 -1.07
C ARG A 50 29.87 -3.79 -0.38
N GLN A 51 30.50 -4.82 0.16
CA GLN A 51 29.82 -5.86 0.92
C GLN A 51 29.08 -5.30 2.14
N LEU A 52 29.72 -4.38 2.86
CA LEU A 52 29.06 -3.69 3.99
C LEU A 52 27.86 -2.87 3.54
N ALA A 53 28.02 -2.09 2.47
CA ALA A 53 26.92 -1.30 1.91
C ALA A 53 25.75 -2.18 1.44
N ASP A 54 26.03 -3.29 0.75
CA ASP A 54 25.03 -4.26 0.32
C ASP A 54 24.31 -4.93 1.51
N ALA A 55 25.06 -5.29 2.54
CA ALA A 55 24.48 -5.85 3.76
C ALA A 55 23.56 -4.83 4.46
N GLN A 56 23.99 -3.58 4.58
CA GLN A 56 23.19 -2.50 5.14
C GLN A 56 21.91 -2.24 4.31
N ALA A 57 22.02 -2.23 2.98
CA ALA A 57 20.89 -2.07 2.09
C ALA A 57 19.86 -3.20 2.24
N ARG A 58 20.32 -4.47 2.35
CA ARG A 58 19.44 -5.62 2.62
C ARG A 58 18.72 -5.51 3.95
N VAL A 59 19.43 -5.12 5.01
CA VAL A 59 18.80 -4.91 6.33
C VAL A 59 17.79 -3.77 6.29
N ALA A 60 18.10 -2.67 5.60
CA ALA A 60 17.16 -1.56 5.45
C ALA A 60 15.91 -1.97 4.64
N ALA A 61 16.07 -2.75 3.57
CA ALA A 61 14.96 -3.28 2.79
C ALA A 61 14.07 -4.21 3.61
N ALA A 62 14.65 -5.16 4.34
CA ALA A 62 13.92 -6.07 5.20
C ALA A 62 13.17 -5.35 6.34
N ARG A 63 13.74 -4.29 6.88
CA ARG A 63 13.04 -3.45 7.89
C ARG A 63 11.83 -2.75 7.30
N ARG A 64 11.95 -2.16 6.11
CA ARG A 64 10.81 -1.53 5.41
C ARG A 64 9.70 -2.53 5.14
N GLU A 65 10.04 -3.69 4.57
CA GLU A 65 9.08 -4.75 4.31
C GLU A 65 8.36 -5.20 5.59
N ARG A 66 9.09 -5.38 6.68
CA ARG A 66 8.49 -5.72 7.99
C ARG A 66 7.54 -4.63 8.49
N ASP A 67 7.91 -3.36 8.34
CA ASP A 67 7.11 -2.25 8.82
C ASP A 67 5.85 -2.06 7.95
N ASP A 68 5.96 -2.27 6.63
CA ASP A 68 4.83 -2.31 5.69
C ASP A 68 3.88 -3.48 6.00
N LEU A 69 4.41 -4.67 6.31
CA LEU A 69 3.61 -5.82 6.74
C LEU A 69 2.86 -5.55 8.05
N LYS A 70 3.52 -4.92 9.03
CA LYS A 70 2.87 -4.54 10.29
C LYS A 70 1.75 -3.52 10.08
N ALA A 71 1.98 -2.50 9.27
CA ALA A 71 0.97 -1.51 8.94
C ALA A 71 -0.23 -2.15 8.22
N SER A 72 0.03 -3.04 7.26
CA SER A 72 -0.99 -3.79 6.53
C SER A 72 -1.77 -4.74 7.44
N SER A 73 -1.10 -5.39 8.39
CA SER A 73 -1.74 -6.27 9.38
C SER A 73 -2.66 -5.49 10.31
N ALA A 74 -2.23 -4.34 10.82
CA ALA A 74 -3.05 -3.49 11.67
C ALA A 74 -4.32 -2.98 10.94
N LEU A 75 -4.16 -2.57 9.67
CA LEU A 75 -5.30 -2.19 8.84
C LEU A 75 -6.25 -3.37 8.60
N PHE A 76 -5.71 -4.56 8.32
CA PHE A 76 -6.51 -5.77 8.13
C PHE A 76 -7.31 -6.13 9.39
N GLU A 77 -6.68 -6.08 10.57
CA GLU A 77 -7.37 -6.32 11.85
C GLU A 77 -8.49 -5.31 12.11
N ASP A 78 -8.29 -4.04 11.75
CA ASP A 78 -9.34 -3.03 11.86
C ASP A 78 -10.52 -3.32 10.92
N LEU A 79 -10.25 -3.74 9.68
CA LEU A 79 -11.29 -4.17 8.74
C LEU A 79 -12.06 -5.41 9.24
N VAL A 80 -11.35 -6.38 9.84
CA VAL A 80 -11.99 -7.56 10.47
C VAL A 80 -12.88 -7.13 11.64
N LYS A 81 -12.38 -6.27 12.54
CA LYS A 81 -13.15 -5.75 13.68
C LYS A 81 -14.39 -4.99 13.25
N ARG A 82 -14.31 -4.25 12.14
CA ARG A 82 -15.47 -3.57 11.54
C ARG A 82 -16.43 -4.52 10.84
N GLY A 83 -16.14 -5.81 10.76
CA GLY A 83 -17.00 -6.82 10.16
C GLY A 83 -17.15 -6.71 8.64
N ILE A 84 -16.21 -6.07 7.96
CA ILE A 84 -16.22 -5.90 6.49
C ILE A 84 -15.95 -7.23 5.79
N LEU A 85 -15.22 -8.15 6.45
CA LEU A 85 -14.90 -9.49 5.96
C LEU A 85 -15.98 -10.54 6.28
N ASN A 86 -17.04 -10.15 6.95
CA ASN A 86 -18.14 -11.07 7.23
C ASN A 86 -19.01 -11.25 5.99
N GLU A 87 -19.60 -12.43 5.87
CA GLU A 87 -20.61 -12.68 4.83
C GLU A 87 -21.77 -11.68 4.96
N GLU A 88 -22.35 -11.34 3.82
CA GLU A 88 -23.51 -10.45 3.75
C GLU A 88 -24.69 -11.04 4.50
N SER A 89 -25.04 -10.46 5.64
CA SER A 89 -26.26 -10.82 6.39
C SER A 89 -27.40 -9.88 6.02
N ARG A 90 -28.28 -10.31 5.12
CA ARG A 90 -29.44 -9.51 4.71
C ARG A 90 -30.36 -9.20 5.87
N ILE A 91 -30.44 -10.11 6.85
CA ILE A 91 -31.23 -9.94 8.05
C ILE A 91 -30.72 -8.74 8.85
N ASP A 92 -29.40 -8.63 9.05
CA ASP A 92 -28.80 -7.51 9.80
C ASP A 92 -29.10 -6.16 9.12
N LEU A 93 -29.10 -6.13 7.77
CA LEU A 93 -29.45 -4.90 7.04
C LEU A 93 -30.91 -4.52 7.24
N VAL A 94 -31.82 -5.48 7.13
CA VAL A 94 -33.26 -5.25 7.32
C VAL A 94 -33.53 -4.75 8.73
N GLU A 95 -33.03 -5.44 9.76
CA GLU A 95 -33.17 -5.02 11.15
C GLU A 95 -32.58 -3.63 11.41
N ARG A 96 -31.50 -3.30 10.71
CA ARG A 96 -30.90 -1.99 10.83
C ARG A 96 -31.79 -0.92 10.20
N LEU A 97 -32.32 -1.17 8.99
CA LEU A 97 -33.24 -0.24 8.32
C LEU A 97 -34.47 0.02 9.19
N ASP A 98 -35.02 -1.02 9.83
CA ASP A 98 -36.17 -0.86 10.75
C ASP A 98 -35.81 -0.03 11.98
N ARG A 99 -34.62 -0.26 12.55
CA ARG A 99 -34.12 0.56 13.68
C ARG A 99 -33.92 2.03 13.28
N LEU A 100 -33.35 2.28 12.10
CA LEU A 100 -33.14 3.64 11.58
C LEU A 100 -34.48 4.34 11.27
N LYS A 101 -35.45 3.62 10.70
CA LYS A 101 -36.82 4.11 10.50
C LYS A 101 -37.45 4.61 11.80
N ALA A 102 -37.37 3.80 12.86
CA ALA A 102 -37.92 4.16 14.16
C ALA A 102 -37.16 5.33 14.79
N ARG A 103 -35.82 5.33 14.73
CA ARG A 103 -34.96 6.36 15.30
C ARG A 103 -35.21 7.74 14.71
N HIS A 104 -35.29 7.80 13.38
CA HIS A 104 -35.47 9.05 12.63
C HIS A 104 -36.94 9.37 12.32
N ARG A 105 -37.89 8.64 12.92
CA ARG A 105 -39.33 8.87 12.80
C ARG A 105 -39.79 8.96 11.37
N LEU A 106 -39.26 8.10 10.49
CA LEU A 106 -39.70 8.07 9.10
C LEU A 106 -41.14 7.56 9.02
N ILE A 107 -41.93 8.18 8.17
CA ILE A 107 -43.33 7.81 7.94
C ILE A 107 -43.38 6.47 7.21
N SER A 108 -42.64 6.34 6.13
CA SER A 108 -42.47 5.09 5.40
C SER A 108 -41.03 4.86 5.02
N LEU A 109 -40.70 3.59 4.88
CA LEU A 109 -39.38 3.14 4.39
C LEU A 109 -39.62 1.89 3.55
N ASP A 110 -39.42 2.03 2.25
CA ASP A 110 -39.45 0.93 1.29
C ASP A 110 -38.02 0.66 0.79
N TYR A 111 -37.68 -0.61 0.63
CA TYR A 111 -36.36 -0.99 0.15
C TYR A 111 -36.39 -2.20 -0.75
N GLU A 112 -35.50 -2.24 -1.73
CA GLU A 112 -35.29 -3.34 -2.66
C GLU A 112 -33.81 -3.74 -2.63
N ILE A 113 -33.49 -4.97 -2.25
CA ILE A 113 -32.15 -5.51 -2.19
C ILE A 113 -31.92 -6.39 -3.41
N GLN A 114 -31.01 -5.98 -4.29
CA GLN A 114 -30.62 -6.76 -5.46
C GLN A 114 -29.64 -7.88 -5.11
N PRO A 115 -29.51 -8.92 -5.96
CA PRO A 115 -28.51 -9.98 -5.77
C PRO A 115 -27.09 -9.42 -5.68
N GLN A 116 -26.28 -10.08 -4.87
CA GLN A 116 -24.86 -9.77 -4.70
C GLN A 116 -24.11 -9.96 -6.02
N ARG A 117 -23.25 -9.02 -6.34
CA ARG A 117 -22.43 -9.02 -7.55
C ARG A 117 -21.00 -8.55 -7.25
N ALA A 118 -20.06 -8.94 -8.11
CA ALA A 118 -18.73 -8.37 -8.05
C ALA A 118 -18.77 -6.87 -8.40
N LEU A 119 -18.13 -6.05 -7.56
CA LEU A 119 -18.01 -4.62 -7.79
C LEU A 119 -16.73 -4.34 -8.60
N PRO A 120 -16.85 -3.63 -9.74
CA PRO A 120 -15.68 -3.22 -10.48
C PRO A 120 -14.92 -2.14 -9.70
N LEU A 121 -13.63 -2.34 -9.52
CA LEU A 121 -12.76 -1.33 -8.94
C LEU A 121 -12.33 -0.31 -10.00
N ALA A 122 -12.09 0.92 -9.56
CA ALA A 122 -11.53 1.96 -10.42
C ALA A 122 -10.20 1.48 -11.05
N GLY A 123 -10.07 1.63 -12.36
CA GLY A 123 -8.91 1.19 -13.12
C GLY A 123 -8.83 -0.32 -13.39
N GLY A 124 -9.94 -1.08 -13.23
CA GLY A 124 -9.97 -2.52 -13.55
C GLY A 124 -9.10 -3.39 -12.64
N ARG A 125 -8.74 -2.90 -11.45
CA ARG A 125 -7.91 -3.64 -10.49
C ARG A 125 -8.66 -4.86 -9.97
N THR A 126 -7.95 -5.97 -9.87
CA THR A 126 -8.44 -7.20 -9.23
C THR A 126 -7.46 -7.63 -8.15
N PHE A 127 -7.99 -8.21 -7.08
CA PHE A 127 -7.16 -8.78 -6.02
C PHE A 127 -7.15 -10.30 -6.13
N ASN A 128 -5.96 -10.90 -5.99
CA ASN A 128 -5.82 -12.36 -6.11
C ASN A 128 -6.43 -13.12 -4.93
N ALA A 129 -6.47 -12.50 -3.76
CA ALA A 129 -6.89 -13.14 -2.51
C ALA A 129 -8.30 -12.75 -2.04
N ILE A 130 -8.86 -11.64 -2.54
CA ILE A 130 -10.11 -11.05 -2.03
C ILE A 130 -11.04 -10.74 -3.20
N ASP A 131 -12.32 -11.10 -3.07
CA ASP A 131 -13.39 -10.61 -3.91
C ASP A 131 -14.11 -9.45 -3.21
N ILE A 132 -14.32 -8.36 -3.94
CA ILE A 132 -15.16 -7.26 -3.49
C ILE A 132 -16.52 -7.48 -4.10
N LEU A 133 -17.48 -7.72 -3.24
CA LEU A 133 -18.85 -7.99 -3.60
C LEU A 133 -19.74 -6.85 -3.10
N GLY A 134 -20.85 -6.62 -3.76
CA GLY A 134 -21.81 -5.64 -3.31
C GLY A 134 -23.22 -5.97 -3.76
N SER A 135 -24.16 -5.74 -2.86
CA SER A 135 -25.58 -5.79 -3.15
C SER A 135 -26.09 -4.38 -3.32
N ARG A 136 -26.71 -4.12 -4.45
CA ARG A 136 -27.35 -2.82 -4.66
C ARG A 136 -28.66 -2.75 -3.88
N VAL A 137 -28.80 -1.69 -3.11
CA VAL A 137 -29.99 -1.43 -2.32
C VAL A 137 -30.60 -0.12 -2.79
N LYS A 138 -31.86 -0.18 -3.21
CA LYS A 138 -32.67 1.00 -3.48
C LYS A 138 -33.54 1.26 -2.26
N ILE A 139 -33.59 2.50 -1.83
CA ILE A 139 -34.33 2.91 -0.64
C ILE A 139 -35.18 4.11 -1.00
N ARG A 140 -36.47 4.03 -0.64
CA ARG A 140 -37.39 5.15 -0.68
C ARG A 140 -37.86 5.42 0.73
N ALA A 141 -37.57 6.59 1.25
CA ALA A 141 -37.90 7.01 2.60
C ALA A 141 -38.76 8.26 2.55
N GLN A 142 -39.77 8.32 3.39
CA GLN A 142 -40.64 9.50 3.54
C GLN A 142 -40.54 10.02 4.98
N ALA A 143 -40.33 11.34 5.10
CA ALA A 143 -40.16 12.03 6.38
C ALA A 143 -41.05 13.26 6.47
N LEU A 144 -41.33 13.69 7.70
CA LEU A 144 -42.01 14.95 7.98
C LEU A 144 -41.13 16.16 7.73
N HIS A 145 -39.82 16.03 8.10
CA HIS A 145 -38.86 17.11 8.03
C HIS A 145 -37.62 16.70 7.22
N GLU A 146 -37.02 17.66 6.53
CA GLU A 146 -35.81 17.45 5.75
C GLU A 146 -34.63 16.98 6.66
N GLY A 147 -34.55 17.50 7.90
CA GLY A 147 -33.57 17.12 8.88
C GLY A 147 -33.60 15.64 9.25
N ASP A 148 -34.79 15.06 9.40
CA ASP A 148 -34.97 13.64 9.71
C ASP A 148 -34.49 12.75 8.56
N ALA A 149 -34.81 13.16 7.32
CA ALA A 149 -34.34 12.45 6.13
C ALA A 149 -32.82 12.51 5.97
N LEU A 150 -32.20 13.67 6.20
CA LEU A 150 -30.73 13.84 6.11
C LEU A 150 -30.01 13.06 7.22
N ALA A 151 -30.48 13.12 8.46
CA ALA A 151 -29.91 12.36 9.58
C ALA A 151 -30.03 10.84 9.36
N PHE A 152 -31.15 10.39 8.77
CA PHE A 152 -31.30 8.99 8.36
C PHE A 152 -30.25 8.60 7.31
N LEU A 153 -30.03 9.44 6.29
CA LEU A 153 -29.04 9.15 5.24
C LEU A 153 -27.60 9.15 5.77
N GLU A 154 -27.28 10.03 6.70
CA GLU A 154 -25.96 10.06 7.37
C GLU A 154 -25.72 8.77 8.14
N ASP A 155 -26.65 8.38 9.00
CA ASP A 155 -26.56 7.13 9.78
C ASP A 155 -26.57 5.89 8.86
N LEU A 156 -27.21 5.94 7.72
CA LEU A 156 -27.23 4.87 6.73
C LEU A 156 -25.89 4.72 6.02
N ALA A 157 -25.25 5.85 5.66
CA ALA A 157 -23.96 5.88 4.98
C ALA A 157 -22.80 5.43 5.88
N MET A 158 -22.92 5.65 7.21
CA MET A 158 -21.91 5.32 8.22
C MET A 158 -22.33 4.13 9.09
N PRO A 159 -22.33 2.89 8.57
CA PRO A 159 -22.65 1.75 9.39
C PRO A 159 -21.59 1.50 10.47
N PRO A 160 -21.95 0.99 11.64
CA PRO A 160 -20.99 0.54 12.66
C PRO A 160 -20.13 -0.63 12.16
N ARG A 161 -20.62 -1.36 11.17
CA ARG A 161 -19.92 -2.47 10.49
C ARG A 161 -20.14 -2.35 8.99
N GLY A 162 -19.09 -2.63 8.22
CA GLY A 162 -19.17 -2.59 6.77
C GLY A 162 -19.00 -1.19 6.17
N PHE A 163 -19.37 -1.04 4.92
CA PHE A 163 -19.28 0.20 4.16
C PHE A 163 -20.44 0.27 3.16
N ASN A 164 -21.22 1.33 3.22
CA ASN A 164 -22.43 1.52 2.40
C ASN A 164 -22.32 2.83 1.59
N PRO A 165 -21.56 2.88 0.50
CA PRO A 165 -21.48 4.08 -0.30
C PRO A 165 -22.83 4.40 -0.95
N ILE A 166 -23.32 5.61 -0.75
CA ILE A 166 -24.49 6.12 -1.44
C ILE A 166 -24.04 6.58 -2.82
N ASN A 167 -24.53 5.92 -3.87
CA ASN A 167 -24.18 6.24 -5.25
C ASN A 167 -24.99 7.42 -5.80
N ARG A 168 -26.24 7.48 -5.44
CA ARG A 168 -27.15 8.53 -5.86
C ARG A 168 -28.26 8.70 -4.82
N CYS A 169 -28.62 9.93 -4.54
CA CYS A 169 -29.76 10.23 -3.71
C CYS A 169 -30.48 11.48 -4.24
N THR A 170 -31.78 11.40 -4.33
CA THR A 170 -32.65 12.50 -4.75
C THR A 170 -33.63 12.79 -3.64
N LEU A 171 -33.64 14.01 -3.12
CA LEU A 171 -34.64 14.49 -2.18
C LEU A 171 -35.62 15.34 -2.93
N ARG A 172 -36.90 15.08 -2.71
CA ARG A 172 -38.03 15.82 -3.29
C ARG A 172 -38.94 16.26 -2.18
N ARG A 173 -39.48 17.48 -2.32
CA ARG A 173 -40.55 17.92 -1.47
C ARG A 173 -41.86 17.34 -2.02
N VAL A 174 -42.62 16.71 -1.15
CA VAL A 174 -43.97 16.19 -1.50
C VAL A 174 -44.98 17.29 -1.22
N GLU A 175 -45.62 17.76 -2.27
CA GLU A 175 -46.74 18.68 -2.15
C GLU A 175 -48.00 17.86 -1.76
N SER A 176 -48.29 17.85 -0.48
CA SER A 176 -49.52 17.25 0.02
C SER A 176 -50.63 18.29 -0.04
N GLY A 177 -51.64 18.08 -0.87
CA GLY A 177 -52.78 19.00 -1.03
C GLY A 177 -53.64 19.14 0.23
N ALA A 178 -53.46 18.34 1.25
CA ALA A 178 -54.07 18.44 2.56
C ALA A 178 -53.02 18.79 3.62
N ILE A 179 -53.25 19.83 4.40
CA ILE A 179 -52.42 20.20 5.55
C ILE A 179 -52.72 19.19 6.69
N SER A 180 -52.11 18.02 6.61
CA SER A 180 -52.12 17.04 7.68
C SER A 180 -50.79 17.09 8.43
N ALA A 181 -50.83 17.11 9.74
CA ALA A 181 -49.64 17.09 10.61
C ALA A 181 -48.83 15.81 10.45
N THR A 182 -49.38 14.76 9.86
CA THR A 182 -48.78 13.42 9.67
C THR A 182 -48.48 13.10 8.20
N ALA A 183 -48.77 14.01 7.26
CA ALA A 183 -48.46 13.76 5.85
C ALA A 183 -46.97 13.94 5.55
N PRO A 184 -46.38 13.07 4.72
CA PRO A 184 -44.98 13.20 4.34
C PRO A 184 -44.77 14.52 3.59
N ARG A 185 -43.67 15.23 3.92
CA ARG A 185 -43.27 16.47 3.24
C ARG A 185 -42.03 16.32 2.41
N VAL A 186 -41.21 15.28 2.72
CA VAL A 186 -40.00 15.00 2.01
C VAL A 186 -39.93 13.52 1.66
N GLU A 187 -39.57 13.24 0.43
CA GLU A 187 -39.26 11.90 -0.07
C GLU A 187 -37.79 11.86 -0.50
N ALA A 188 -37.08 10.87 0.01
CA ALA A 188 -35.70 10.53 -0.38
C ALA A 188 -35.74 9.23 -1.19
N ASP A 189 -35.23 9.27 -2.41
CA ASP A 189 -35.01 8.10 -3.27
C ASP A 189 -33.50 7.92 -3.48
N CYS A 190 -32.95 6.89 -2.86
CA CYS A 190 -31.51 6.69 -2.79
C CYS A 190 -31.13 5.29 -3.28
N THR A 191 -29.97 5.23 -3.90
CA THR A 191 -29.34 3.97 -4.31
C THR A 191 -27.96 3.89 -3.66
N LEU A 192 -27.71 2.82 -2.95
CA LEU A 192 -26.44 2.54 -2.31
C LEU A 192 -25.95 1.14 -2.69
N ASP A 193 -24.67 0.89 -2.55
CA ASP A 193 -24.11 -0.44 -2.66
C ASP A 193 -23.66 -0.90 -1.25
N TRP A 194 -24.19 -2.01 -0.79
CA TRP A 194 -23.75 -2.66 0.43
C TRP A 194 -22.56 -3.54 0.12
N VAL A 195 -21.36 -3.09 0.56
CA VAL A 195 -20.08 -3.71 0.21
C VAL A 195 -19.68 -4.72 1.26
N SER A 196 -19.30 -5.90 0.79
CA SER A 196 -18.68 -6.97 1.58
C SER A 196 -17.41 -7.50 0.89
N LEU A 197 -16.48 -7.98 1.69
CA LEU A 197 -15.25 -8.61 1.20
C LEU A 197 -15.30 -10.11 1.48
N ARG A 198 -14.97 -10.91 0.48
CA ARG A 198 -14.87 -12.35 0.61
C ARG A 198 -13.44 -12.82 0.36
N ASP A 199 -12.89 -13.57 1.30
CA ASP A 199 -11.59 -14.22 1.12
C ASP A 199 -11.75 -15.44 0.18
N LYS A 200 -11.03 -15.41 -0.94
CA LYS A 200 -10.99 -16.52 -1.91
C LYS A 200 -10.31 -17.77 -1.35
N ARG A 201 -9.45 -17.61 -0.36
CA ARG A 201 -8.69 -18.73 0.24
C ARG A 201 -9.53 -19.53 1.22
N GLY A 202 -10.45 -18.88 1.96
CA GLY A 202 -11.35 -19.53 2.90
C GLY A 202 -12.31 -20.52 2.26
N ASN A 203 -12.62 -20.36 0.98
CA ASN A 203 -13.55 -21.24 0.25
C ASN A 203 -12.87 -22.49 -0.40
N ARG A 204 -11.55 -22.69 -0.19
CA ARG A 204 -10.81 -23.88 -0.69
C ARG A 204 -10.62 -24.96 0.37
N ALA A 205 -11.11 -24.76 1.58
CA ALA A 205 -10.97 -25.69 2.72
C ALA A 205 -12.29 -26.39 3.08
N GLY A 206 -13.24 -26.49 2.13
CA GLY A 206 -14.49 -27.23 2.27
C GLY A 206 -14.59 -28.31 1.22
#